data_180e91004bca0c4c51f314eb9455d256
#
_entry.id   180e91004bca0c4c51f314eb9455d256
#
_cell.length_a   1.000
_cell.length_b   1.000
_cell.length_c   1.000
_cell.angle_alpha   90.00
_cell.angle_beta   90.00
_cell.angle_gamma   90.00
#
_symmetry.space_group_name_H-M   'P 1'
#
loop_
_entity.id
_entity.type
_entity.pdbx_description
1 polymer ?
#
loop_
_entity_poly.entity_id
_entity_poly.type
_entity_poly.pdbx_seq_one_letter_code
_entity_poly.pdbx_strand_id
1 'polypeptide(L)' 'MTKKELEIRCEVMEERLNRINEICKGYPDKSKASETIGAIMAQCDPDFLENCISWRL' A
#
# COMPACT_ATOMS: atom_id res chain seq x y z
N MET A 1 -19.01 11.93 1.30
CA MET A 1 -17.57 12.00 0.99
C MET A 1 -17.31 13.14 0.03
N THR A 2 -16.35 13.99 0.34
CA THR A 2 -16.03 15.13 -0.53
C THR A 2 -15.17 14.69 -1.71
N LYS A 3 -15.16 15.50 -2.77
CA LYS A 3 -14.33 15.26 -3.94
C LYS A 3 -12.85 15.17 -3.56
N LYS A 4 -12.40 16.08 -2.69
CA LYS A 4 -11.02 16.09 -2.20
C LYS A 4 -10.67 14.81 -1.46
N GLU A 5 -11.57 14.33 -0.62
CA GLU A 5 -11.37 13.06 0.11
C GLU A 5 -11.25 11.88 -0.85
N LEU A 6 -12.09 11.83 -1.89
CA LEU A 6 -12.02 10.80 -2.92
C LEU A 6 -10.70 10.83 -3.66
N GLU A 7 -10.22 12.01 -4.02
CA GLU A 7 -8.94 12.18 -4.70
C GLU A 7 -7.79 11.66 -3.84
N ILE A 8 -7.79 12.00 -2.55
CA ILE A 8 -6.77 11.56 -1.61
C ILE A 8 -6.80 10.03 -1.46
N ARG A 9 -8.00 9.45 -1.35
CA ARG A 9 -8.15 7.99 -1.26
C ARG A 9 -7.58 7.29 -2.49
N CYS A 10 -7.87 7.81 -3.67
CA CYS A 10 -7.34 7.26 -4.91
C CYS A 10 -5.82 7.36 -4.98
N GLU A 11 -5.26 8.49 -4.58
CA GLU A 11 -3.81 8.69 -4.54
C GLU A 11 -3.12 7.71 -3.59
N VAL A 12 -3.67 7.54 -2.38
CA VAL A 12 -3.13 6.61 -1.39
C VAL A 12 -3.16 5.17 -1.92
N MET A 13 -4.27 4.78 -2.50
CA MET A 13 -4.42 3.43 -3.07
C MET A 13 -3.44 3.21 -4.21
N GLU A 14 -3.27 4.19 -5.09
CA GLU A 14 -2.32 4.11 -6.18
C GLU A 14 -0.90 3.95 -5.67
N GLU A 15 -0.51 4.73 -4.66
CA GLU A 15 0.80 4.60 -4.04
C GLU A 15 1.02 3.21 -3.43
N ARG A 16 -0.01 2.67 -2.77
CA ARG A 16 0.09 1.32 -2.19
C ARG A 16 0.25 0.26 -3.26
N LEU A 17 -0.47 0.38 -4.36
CA LEU A 17 -0.32 -0.52 -5.49
C LEU A 17 1.07 -0.44 -6.10
N ASN A 18 1.62 0.76 -6.23
CA ASN A 18 2.98 0.97 -6.72
C ASN A 18 4.00 0.33 -5.78
N ARG A 19 3.81 0.45 -4.47
CA ARG A 19 4.66 -0.22 -3.47
C ARG A 19 4.63 -1.72 -3.61
N ILE A 20 3.44 -2.29 -3.74
CA ILE A 20 3.29 -3.74 -3.94
C ILE A 20 4.01 -4.17 -5.21
N ASN A 21 3.85 -3.42 -6.29
CA ASN A 21 4.52 -3.69 -7.55
C ASN A 21 6.05 -3.69 -7.40
N GLU A 22 6.59 -2.70 -6.68
CA GLU A 22 8.03 -2.63 -6.39
C GLU A 22 8.51 -3.83 -5.57
N ILE A 23 7.74 -4.22 -4.57
CA ILE A 23 8.06 -5.40 -3.74
C ILE A 23 8.10 -6.65 -4.63
N CYS A 24 7.13 -6.80 -5.53
CA CYS A 24 7.07 -7.95 -6.44
C CYS A 24 8.24 -7.96 -7.42
N LYS A 25 8.66 -6.80 -7.91
CA LYS A 25 9.81 -6.68 -8.81
C LYS A 25 11.11 -7.06 -8.12
N GLY A 26 11.22 -6.76 -6.84
CA GLY A 26 12.40 -7.07 -6.04
C GLY A 26 12.43 -8.49 -5.51
N TYR A 27 11.58 -9.37 -6.00
CA TYR A 27 11.43 -10.73 -5.52
C TYR A 27 12.15 -11.77 -6.41
N PRO A 28 13.47 -11.84 -6.34
CA PRO A 28 14.20 -12.93 -6.99
C PRO A 28 14.57 -14.06 -6.04
N ASP A 29 14.42 -13.87 -4.73
CA ASP A 29 14.93 -14.78 -3.71
C ASP A 29 13.78 -15.46 -2.97
N LYS A 30 13.65 -16.77 -3.18
CA LYS A 30 12.63 -17.60 -2.55
C LYS A 30 12.79 -17.69 -1.04
N SER A 31 14.00 -17.49 -0.52
CA SER A 31 14.25 -17.57 0.92
C SER A 31 13.61 -16.43 1.68
N LYS A 32 13.26 -15.34 0.99
CA LYS A 32 12.61 -14.17 1.58
C LYS A 32 11.13 -14.09 1.27
N ALA A 33 10.53 -15.18 0.83
CA ALA A 33 9.11 -15.21 0.46
C ALA A 33 8.20 -14.75 1.61
N SER A 34 8.46 -15.21 2.82
CA SER A 34 7.65 -14.82 3.99
C SER A 34 7.73 -13.32 4.28
N GLU A 35 8.93 -12.74 4.18
CA GLU A 35 9.11 -11.31 4.38
C GLU A 35 8.41 -10.51 3.29
N THR A 36 8.49 -10.96 2.05
CA THR A 36 7.84 -10.32 0.91
C THR A 36 6.32 -10.34 1.07
N ILE A 37 5.76 -11.48 1.43
CA ILE A 37 4.33 -11.62 1.68
C ILE A 37 3.89 -10.71 2.83
N GLY A 38 4.66 -10.67 3.92
CA GLY A 38 4.39 -9.79 5.03
C GLY A 38 4.37 -8.32 4.63
N ALA A 39 5.33 -7.90 3.81
CA ALA A 39 5.40 -6.53 3.30
C ALA A 39 4.19 -6.19 2.44
N ILE A 40 3.75 -7.10 1.57
CA ILE A 40 2.57 -6.91 0.74
C ILE A 40 1.31 -6.80 1.60
N MET A 41 1.17 -7.68 2.58
CA MET A 41 0.02 -7.67 3.50
C MET A 41 -0.05 -6.36 4.28
N ALA A 42 1.09 -5.82 4.71
CA ALA A 42 1.14 -4.53 5.40
C ALA A 42 0.63 -3.40 4.52
N GLN A 43 0.89 -3.42 3.22
CA GLN A 43 0.38 -2.40 2.29
C GLN A 43 -1.13 -2.51 2.09
N CYS A 44 -1.71 -3.67 2.34
CA CYS A 44 -3.14 -3.92 2.18
C CYS A 44 -3.93 -3.78 3.48
N ASP A 45 -3.28 -3.48 4.60
CA ASP A 45 -3.92 -3.33 5.91
C ASP A 45 -4.89 -2.15 5.88
N PRO A 46 -6.20 -2.37 6.15
CA PRO A 46 -7.19 -1.28 6.14
C PRO A 46 -6.87 -0.17 7.15
N ASP A 47 -6.36 -0.51 8.32
CA ASP A 47 -6.02 0.48 9.35
C ASP A 47 -4.86 1.36 8.87
N PHE A 48 -3.87 0.76 8.23
CA PHE A 48 -2.75 1.49 7.68
C PHE A 48 -3.20 2.45 6.58
N LEU A 49 -4.09 1.97 5.69
CA LEU A 49 -4.64 2.80 4.61
C LEU A 49 -5.44 3.99 5.17
N GLU A 50 -6.29 3.76 6.15
CA GLU A 50 -7.07 4.83 6.78
C GLU A 50 -6.18 5.84 7.48
N ASN A 51 -5.10 5.41 8.12
CA ASN A 51 -4.13 6.29 8.73
C ASN A 51 -3.45 7.18 7.68
N CYS A 52 -3.06 6.62 6.56
CA CYS A 52 -2.45 7.38 5.45
C CYS A 52 -3.42 8.42 4.90
N ILE A 53 -4.69 8.08 4.77
CA ILE A 53 -5.72 9.00 4.31
C ILE A 53 -5.92 10.12 5.32
N SER A 54 -6.03 9.80 6.60
CA SER A 54 -6.18 10.79 7.67
C SER A 54 -5.04 11.80 7.71
N TRP A 55 -3.82 11.33 7.51
CA TRP A 55 -2.65 12.20 7.51
C TRP A 55 -2.68 13.24 6.40
N ARG A 56 -3.34 12.95 5.29
CA ARG A 56 -3.45 13.84 4.13
C ARG A 56 -4.68 14.73 4.16
N LEU A 57 -5.67 14.37 4.97
CA LEU A 57 -6.86 15.17 5.14
C LEU A 57 -6.60 16.29 6.15
#